data_204214ea57a7967b21e08ccca1de4b58
#
_entry.id   204214ea57a7967b21e08ccca1de4b58
#
_cell.length_a   1.000
_cell.length_b   1.000
_cell.length_c   1.000
_cell.angle_alpha   90.00
_cell.angle_beta   90.00
_cell.angle_gamma   90.00
#
_symmetry.space_group_name_H-M   'P 1'
#
loop_
_entity.id
_entity.type
_entity.pdbx_description
1 polymer ?
#
loop_
_entity_poly.entity_id
_entity_poly.type
_entity_poly.pdbx_seq_one_letter_code
_entity_poly.pdbx_strand_id
1 'polypeptide(L)'
;MRATYGYNGNVDKSVSAYTTARVGPMANRYGANYFTVQNPPNADLRWEQIGMLNIGLDFGIRNQRLSGSVEYFLKKGKDLMGNRPLPPSAGITQFKGNNANLSTYGLDVQLNSINSTGILRWNTNALLSLAKDRVTKYLGRPPSPASYVQNNFSYPYQGKPYNSIFALKWAGLDPQTGAPVGIKMMRFPWTILVL
;
A
#
# COMPACT_ATOMS: atom_id res chain seq x y z
N MET A 1 -6.69 29.59 -8.41
CA MET A 1 -7.19 28.24 -8.69
C MET A 1 -6.21 27.55 -9.62
N ARG A 2 -5.81 26.32 -9.34
CA ARG A 2 -4.89 25.53 -10.15
C ARG A 2 -5.43 24.11 -10.33
N ALA A 3 -5.16 23.51 -11.48
CA ALA A 3 -5.47 22.11 -11.75
C ALA A 3 -4.29 21.50 -12.52
N THR A 4 -3.83 20.36 -12.07
CA THR A 4 -2.75 19.62 -12.73
C THR A 4 -3.15 18.16 -12.91
N TYR A 5 -2.77 17.61 -14.06
CA TYR A 5 -2.95 16.20 -14.36
C TYR A 5 -1.70 15.67 -15.06
N GLY A 6 -1.23 14.53 -14.62
CA GLY A 6 -0.03 13.92 -15.20
C GLY A 6 0.12 12.44 -14.86
N TYR A 7 1.05 11.81 -15.57
CA TYR A 7 1.45 10.43 -15.34
C TYR A 7 2.94 10.37 -15.01
N ASN A 8 3.27 9.57 -13.99
CA ASN A 8 4.64 9.22 -13.66
C ASN A 8 4.81 7.70 -13.83
N GLY A 9 5.91 7.30 -14.46
CA GLY A 9 6.32 5.91 -14.56
C GLY A 9 7.43 5.57 -13.57
N ASN A 10 7.45 4.34 -13.08
CA ASN A 10 8.54 3.80 -12.27
C ASN A 10 8.91 2.40 -12.75
N VAL A 11 10.19 2.07 -12.67
CA VAL A 11 10.74 0.77 -13.05
C VAL A 11 11.49 0.18 -11.87
N ASP A 12 11.11 -1.02 -11.48
CA ASP A 12 11.89 -1.80 -10.52
C ASP A 12 13.03 -2.53 -11.25
N LYS A 13 14.26 -2.06 -11.03
CA LYS A 13 15.46 -2.63 -11.66
C LYS A 13 15.81 -4.04 -11.17
N SER A 14 15.16 -4.54 -10.11
CA SER A 14 15.39 -5.88 -9.58
C SER A 14 14.61 -6.97 -10.34
N VAL A 15 13.69 -6.56 -11.23
CA VAL A 15 12.83 -7.46 -12.01
C VAL A 15 13.26 -7.46 -13.45
N SER A 16 13.21 -8.63 -14.09
CA SER A 16 13.56 -8.83 -15.50
C SER A 16 12.43 -9.52 -16.23
N ALA A 17 12.20 -9.14 -17.49
CA ALA A 17 11.29 -9.87 -18.38
C ALA A 17 11.87 -11.23 -18.82
N TYR A 18 13.20 -11.37 -18.75
CA TYR A 18 13.91 -12.61 -19.08
C TYR A 18 14.23 -13.40 -17.83
N THR A 19 14.39 -14.71 -17.99
CA THR A 19 14.87 -15.58 -16.92
C THR A 19 16.27 -15.15 -16.47
N THR A 20 16.42 -14.86 -15.18
CA THR A 20 17.73 -14.63 -14.57
C THR A 20 18.03 -15.71 -13.53
N ALA A 21 19.27 -16.16 -13.50
CA ALA A 21 19.73 -17.15 -12.57
C ALA A 21 21.00 -16.66 -11.87
N ARG A 22 21.18 -17.10 -10.63
CA ARG A 22 22.37 -16.84 -9.81
C ARG A 22 23.06 -18.15 -9.49
N VAL A 23 24.39 -18.12 -9.42
CA VAL A 23 25.17 -19.24 -8.88
C VAL A 23 24.79 -19.45 -7.42
N GLY A 24 24.52 -20.68 -7.03
CA GLY A 24 24.23 -21.05 -5.65
C GLY A 24 25.40 -20.69 -4.73
N PRO A 25 25.11 -20.38 -3.45
CA PRO A 25 26.14 -19.90 -2.51
C PRO A 25 27.20 -20.95 -2.16
N MET A 26 26.89 -22.21 -2.37
CA MET A 26 27.80 -23.34 -2.11
C MET A 26 27.64 -24.38 -3.23
N ALA A 27 28.72 -25.14 -3.47
CA ALA A 27 28.64 -26.30 -4.35
C ALA A 27 27.61 -27.32 -3.81
N ASN A 28 27.01 -28.08 -4.73
CA ASN A 28 26.14 -29.18 -4.33
C ASN A 28 26.96 -30.31 -3.65
N ARG A 29 26.27 -31.35 -3.18
CA ARG A 29 26.88 -32.52 -2.53
C ARG A 29 27.96 -33.24 -3.36
N TYR A 30 28.03 -32.94 -4.66
CA TYR A 30 29.03 -33.51 -5.59
C TYR A 30 30.13 -32.50 -5.94
N GLY A 31 30.26 -31.38 -5.25
CA GLY A 31 31.25 -30.35 -5.48
C GLY A 31 31.00 -29.51 -6.76
N ALA A 32 29.85 -29.64 -7.40
CA ALA A 32 29.50 -28.88 -8.59
C ALA A 32 28.66 -27.65 -8.27
N ASN A 33 28.96 -26.54 -8.96
CA ASN A 33 28.12 -25.34 -8.88
C ASN A 33 26.76 -25.61 -9.49
N TYR A 34 25.72 -24.98 -8.90
CA TYR A 34 24.37 -25.01 -9.45
C TYR A 34 23.83 -23.59 -9.61
N PHE A 35 22.82 -23.43 -10.46
CA PHE A 35 22.17 -22.19 -10.69
C PHE A 35 20.76 -22.20 -10.07
N THR A 36 20.40 -21.11 -9.39
CA THR A 36 19.06 -20.91 -8.87
C THR A 36 18.38 -19.81 -9.70
N VAL A 37 17.21 -20.11 -10.26
CA VAL A 37 16.41 -19.13 -10.97
C VAL A 37 15.95 -18.06 -9.99
N GLN A 38 16.28 -16.80 -10.27
CA GLN A 38 15.85 -15.65 -9.46
C GLN A 38 14.57 -15.03 -10.00
N ASN A 39 14.54 -14.77 -11.30
CA ASN A 39 13.38 -14.24 -11.97
C ASN A 39 12.95 -15.23 -13.05
N PRO A 40 11.72 -15.75 -13.00
CA PRO A 40 11.13 -16.49 -14.11
C PRO A 40 10.84 -15.52 -15.26
N PRO A 41 10.63 -16.03 -16.49
CA PRO A 41 10.29 -15.18 -17.61
C PRO A 41 8.94 -14.49 -17.37
N ASN A 42 8.87 -13.21 -17.70
CA ASN A 42 7.64 -12.41 -17.56
C ASN A 42 7.48 -11.50 -18.79
N ALA A 43 6.82 -12.02 -19.83
CA ALA A 43 6.55 -11.26 -21.04
C ALA A 43 5.59 -10.08 -20.82
N ASP A 44 4.79 -10.14 -19.76
CA ASP A 44 3.80 -9.10 -19.41
C ASP A 44 4.34 -8.04 -18.44
N LEU A 45 5.65 -8.02 -18.20
CA LEU A 45 6.28 -7.03 -17.34
C LEU A 45 6.09 -5.63 -17.90
N ARG A 46 5.52 -4.75 -17.08
CA ARG A 46 5.21 -3.37 -17.43
C ARG A 46 5.77 -2.41 -16.39
N TRP A 47 5.93 -1.17 -16.80
CA TRP A 47 6.25 -0.08 -15.90
C TRP A 47 5.06 0.20 -14.98
N GLU A 48 5.37 0.46 -13.72
CA GLU A 48 4.38 1.02 -12.81
C GLU A 48 3.97 2.40 -13.31
N GLN A 49 2.67 2.68 -13.30
CA GLN A 49 2.12 3.95 -13.73
C GLN A 49 1.34 4.59 -12.60
N ILE A 50 1.61 5.84 -12.30
CA ILE A 50 0.88 6.63 -11.32
C ILE A 50 0.28 7.83 -12.04
N GLY A 51 -1.04 7.79 -12.27
CA GLY A 51 -1.81 8.94 -12.71
C GLY A 51 -2.19 9.80 -11.52
N MET A 52 -1.93 11.11 -11.59
CA MET A 52 -2.24 12.05 -10.53
C MET A 52 -3.04 13.23 -11.07
N LEU A 53 -4.19 13.48 -10.44
CA LEU A 53 -4.99 14.69 -10.59
C LEU A 53 -4.87 15.50 -9.31
N ASN A 54 -4.56 16.78 -9.42
CA ASN A 54 -4.53 17.71 -8.28
C ASN A 54 -5.31 18.98 -8.64
N ILE A 55 -6.23 19.39 -7.77
CA ILE A 55 -7.03 20.60 -7.91
C ILE A 55 -6.82 21.43 -6.65
N GLY A 56 -6.34 22.65 -6.79
CA GLY A 56 -6.03 23.55 -5.69
C GLY A 56 -6.71 24.91 -5.81
N LEU A 57 -7.12 25.42 -4.67
CA LEU A 57 -7.64 26.77 -4.50
C LEU A 57 -6.77 27.49 -3.47
N ASP A 58 -6.13 28.57 -3.91
CA ASP A 58 -5.39 29.46 -3.03
C ASP A 58 -6.24 30.72 -2.77
N PHE A 59 -6.24 31.20 -1.54
CA PHE A 59 -6.98 32.39 -1.16
C PHE A 59 -6.21 33.28 -0.21
N GLY A 60 -6.51 34.57 -0.26
CA GLY A 60 -5.98 35.58 0.66
C GLY A 60 -7.04 36.66 0.90
N ILE A 61 -7.33 36.92 2.15
CA ILE A 61 -8.39 37.82 2.58
C ILE A 61 -7.82 38.85 3.53
N ARG A 62 -8.39 40.09 3.52
CA ARG A 62 -7.99 41.18 4.41
C ARG A 62 -6.50 41.52 4.37
N ASN A 63 -5.98 41.85 3.18
CA ASN A 63 -4.57 42.17 2.97
C ASN A 63 -3.62 41.09 3.50
N GLN A 64 -3.91 39.84 3.16
CA GLN A 64 -3.12 38.66 3.55
C GLN A 64 -3.15 38.32 5.07
N ARG A 65 -4.06 38.95 5.83
CA ARG A 65 -4.21 38.57 7.26
C ARG A 65 -4.70 37.16 7.45
N LEU A 66 -5.51 36.67 6.51
CA LEU A 66 -5.89 35.26 6.44
C LEU A 66 -5.58 34.77 5.01
N SER A 67 -4.70 33.82 4.89
CA SER A 67 -4.35 33.19 3.62
C SER A 67 -4.25 31.69 3.76
N GLY A 68 -4.39 30.96 2.67
CA GLY A 68 -4.29 29.53 2.71
C GLY A 68 -4.50 28.89 1.37
N SER A 69 -4.43 27.57 1.38
CA SER A 69 -4.74 26.73 0.23
C SER A 69 -5.58 25.52 0.65
N VAL A 70 -6.42 25.10 -0.26
CA VAL A 70 -7.17 23.85 -0.17
C VAL A 70 -6.87 23.05 -1.43
N GLU A 71 -6.33 21.86 -1.27
CA GLU A 71 -5.96 20.98 -2.38
C GLU A 71 -6.65 19.63 -2.27
N TYR A 72 -7.31 19.23 -3.34
CA TYR A 72 -7.84 17.87 -3.51
C TYR A 72 -6.97 17.12 -4.50
N PHE A 73 -6.55 15.93 -4.13
CA PHE A 73 -5.76 15.07 -5.00
C PHE A 73 -6.39 13.68 -5.18
N LEU A 74 -6.19 13.13 -6.38
CA LEU A 74 -6.53 11.77 -6.73
C LEU A 74 -5.31 11.11 -7.40
N LYS A 75 -4.81 10.03 -6.81
CA LYS A 75 -3.70 9.24 -7.34
C LYS A 75 -4.21 7.84 -7.71
N LYS A 76 -3.92 7.38 -8.91
CA LYS A 76 -4.24 6.02 -9.37
C LYS A 76 -2.96 5.32 -9.79
N GLY A 77 -2.51 4.40 -8.95
CA GLY A 77 -1.42 3.48 -9.27
C GLY A 77 -1.93 2.28 -10.05
N LYS A 78 -1.33 2.03 -11.21
CA LYS A 78 -1.60 0.87 -12.05
C LYS A 78 -0.34 0.06 -12.22
N ASP A 79 -0.52 -1.26 -12.37
CA ASP A 79 0.55 -2.19 -12.65
C ASP A 79 1.69 -2.13 -11.62
N LEU A 80 1.34 -1.86 -10.34
CA LEU A 80 2.29 -1.79 -9.23
C LEU A 80 2.94 -3.15 -8.99
N MET A 81 4.24 -3.13 -8.71
CA MET A 81 5.02 -4.33 -8.44
C MET A 81 4.67 -4.92 -7.08
N GLY A 82 4.52 -6.22 -7.05
CA GLY A 82 4.26 -6.96 -5.82
C GLY A 82 4.70 -8.42 -5.93
N ASN A 83 4.83 -9.06 -4.79
CA ASN A 83 5.13 -10.48 -4.73
C ASN A 83 3.83 -11.29 -4.85
N ARG A 84 3.87 -12.31 -5.69
CA ARG A 84 2.81 -13.29 -5.85
C ARG A 84 3.36 -14.67 -5.49
N PRO A 85 2.75 -15.39 -4.55
CA PRO A 85 3.14 -16.76 -4.27
C PRO A 85 2.82 -17.66 -5.48
N LEU A 86 3.72 -18.58 -5.78
CA LEU A 86 3.55 -19.60 -6.79
C LEU A 86 3.48 -20.99 -6.13
N PRO A 87 2.83 -21.96 -6.76
CA PRO A 87 2.87 -23.33 -6.29
C PRO A 87 4.31 -23.84 -6.27
N PRO A 88 4.75 -24.57 -5.24
CA PRO A 88 6.10 -25.14 -5.17
C PRO A 88 6.48 -26.02 -6.37
N SER A 89 5.48 -26.62 -7.03
CA SER A 89 5.67 -27.39 -8.26
C SER A 89 6.22 -26.59 -9.45
N ALA A 90 6.15 -25.25 -9.38
CA ALA A 90 6.75 -24.36 -10.37
C ALA A 90 8.27 -24.21 -10.22
N GLY A 91 8.89 -24.78 -9.18
CA GLY A 91 10.31 -24.67 -8.87
C GLY A 91 10.72 -23.35 -8.23
N ILE A 92 9.80 -22.38 -8.13
CA ILE A 92 9.98 -21.10 -7.47
C ILE A 92 8.74 -20.81 -6.62
N THR A 93 8.96 -20.27 -5.42
CA THR A 93 7.88 -20.03 -4.45
C THR A 93 7.26 -18.64 -4.55
N GLN A 94 7.98 -17.70 -5.18
CA GLN A 94 7.52 -16.31 -5.32
C GLN A 94 7.82 -15.79 -6.73
N PHE A 95 6.91 -14.97 -7.21
CA PHE A 95 7.02 -14.24 -8.46
C PHE A 95 6.77 -12.76 -8.20
N LYS A 96 7.73 -11.91 -8.58
CA LYS A 96 7.58 -10.47 -8.53
C LYS A 96 7.16 -9.93 -9.89
N GLY A 97 6.05 -9.20 -9.92
CA GLY A 97 5.50 -8.66 -11.17
C GLY A 97 4.39 -7.65 -10.90
N ASN A 98 3.71 -7.21 -11.96
CA ASN A 98 2.63 -6.22 -11.91
C ASN A 98 1.34 -6.80 -11.32
N ASN A 99 1.25 -6.83 -10.01
CA ASN A 99 0.23 -7.59 -9.27
C ASN A 99 -0.84 -6.73 -8.61
N ALA A 100 -0.67 -5.41 -8.54
CA ALA A 100 -1.53 -4.55 -7.73
C ALA A 100 -1.91 -3.24 -8.44
N ASN A 101 -3.10 -2.76 -8.11
CA ASN A 101 -3.54 -1.40 -8.42
C ASN A 101 -4.04 -0.74 -7.13
N LEU A 102 -3.72 0.53 -6.96
CA LEU A 102 -4.08 1.32 -5.78
C LEU A 102 -4.75 2.63 -6.22
N SER A 103 -5.74 3.08 -5.48
CA SER A 103 -6.32 4.40 -5.63
C SER A 103 -6.23 5.13 -4.30
N THR A 104 -5.69 6.34 -4.33
CA THR A 104 -5.58 7.20 -3.16
C THR A 104 -6.22 8.56 -3.49
N TYR A 105 -7.02 9.07 -2.59
CA TYR A 105 -7.56 10.42 -2.69
C TYR A 105 -7.43 11.12 -1.35
N GLY A 106 -7.33 12.43 -1.39
CA GLY A 106 -7.14 13.19 -0.16
C GLY A 106 -7.43 14.67 -0.33
N LEU A 107 -7.41 15.34 0.82
CA LEU A 107 -7.61 16.77 0.96
C LEU A 107 -6.50 17.32 1.85
N ASP A 108 -5.77 18.29 1.34
CA ASP A 108 -4.77 19.05 2.08
C ASP A 108 -5.27 20.47 2.27
N VAL A 109 -5.25 20.95 3.52
CA VAL A 109 -5.66 22.31 3.88
C VAL A 109 -4.53 22.97 4.64
N GLN A 110 -4.13 24.14 4.16
CA GLN A 110 -3.19 25.00 4.83
C GLN A 110 -3.85 26.34 5.11
N LEU A 111 -3.78 26.80 6.34
CA LEU A 111 -4.28 28.11 6.78
C LEU A 111 -3.20 28.87 7.53
N ASN A 112 -3.01 30.11 7.13
CA ASN A 112 -2.10 31.06 7.78
C ASN A 112 -2.93 32.26 8.24
N SER A 113 -2.82 32.61 9.51
CA SER A 113 -3.51 33.77 10.08
C SER A 113 -2.55 34.67 10.85
N ILE A 114 -2.59 35.95 10.55
CA ILE A 114 -1.91 37.01 11.31
C ILE A 114 -2.93 37.59 12.28
N ASN A 115 -2.90 37.09 13.54
CA ASN A 115 -3.90 37.42 14.54
C ASN A 115 -3.65 38.79 15.18
N SER A 116 -2.37 39.10 15.48
CA SER A 116 -1.96 40.39 16.06
C SER A 116 -0.63 40.87 15.48
N THR A 117 -0.54 42.16 15.23
CA THR A 117 0.66 42.86 14.72
C THR A 117 1.15 43.97 15.64
N GLY A 118 0.55 44.13 16.84
CA GLY A 118 0.93 45.13 17.83
C GLY A 118 2.19 44.78 18.63
N ILE A 119 2.24 45.17 19.90
CA ILE A 119 3.33 44.86 20.83
C ILE A 119 3.49 43.35 20.94
N LEU A 120 2.38 42.62 21.00
CA LEU A 120 2.35 41.15 20.92
C LEU A 120 2.06 40.75 19.46
N ARG A 121 3.03 40.08 18.82
CA ARG A 121 2.85 39.52 17.48
C ARG A 121 2.43 38.06 17.61
N TRP A 122 1.27 37.71 17.05
CA TRP A 122 0.76 36.37 17.06
C TRP A 122 0.29 35.91 15.68
N ASN A 123 0.94 34.88 15.15
CA ASN A 123 0.59 34.22 13.91
C ASN A 123 0.19 32.78 14.19
N THR A 124 -0.80 32.29 13.45
CA THR A 124 -1.24 30.87 13.51
C THR A 124 -1.04 30.25 12.14
N ASN A 125 -0.41 29.10 12.12
CA ASN A 125 -0.32 28.24 10.95
C ASN A 125 -1.01 26.90 11.30
N ALA A 126 -2.03 26.51 10.53
CA ALA A 126 -2.73 25.27 10.68
C ALA A 126 -2.61 24.44 9.39
N LEU A 127 -2.23 23.18 9.55
CA LEU A 127 -2.08 22.20 8.48
C LEU A 127 -2.99 21.01 8.78
N LEU A 128 -3.80 20.61 7.81
CA LEU A 128 -4.64 19.43 7.89
C LEU A 128 -4.46 18.63 6.61
N SER A 129 -4.07 17.36 6.75
CA SER A 129 -3.95 16.42 5.64
C SER A 129 -4.80 15.19 5.92
N LEU A 130 -5.74 14.91 5.03
CA LEU A 130 -6.62 13.75 5.07
C LEU A 130 -6.39 12.95 3.80
N ALA A 131 -6.00 11.69 3.96
CA ALA A 131 -5.81 10.78 2.84
C ALA A 131 -6.49 9.45 3.11
N LYS A 132 -7.11 8.89 2.06
CA LYS A 132 -7.66 7.54 2.06
C LYS A 132 -7.16 6.80 0.84
N ASP A 133 -6.64 5.62 1.08
CA ASP A 133 -6.21 4.71 0.03
C ASP A 133 -7.14 3.48 -0.04
N ARG A 134 -7.13 2.84 -1.19
CA ARG A 134 -7.90 1.62 -1.44
C ARG A 134 -7.19 0.76 -2.47
N VAL A 135 -6.95 -0.49 -2.13
CA VAL A 135 -6.48 -1.51 -3.07
C VAL A 135 -7.61 -1.86 -4.04
N THR A 136 -7.46 -1.49 -5.32
CA THR A 136 -8.49 -1.73 -6.34
C THR A 136 -8.33 -3.09 -7.01
N LYS A 137 -7.10 -3.59 -7.12
CA LYS A 137 -6.78 -4.90 -7.66
C LYS A 137 -5.57 -5.48 -6.93
N TYR A 138 -5.62 -6.75 -6.61
CA TYR A 138 -4.49 -7.48 -6.07
C TYR A 138 -4.54 -8.94 -6.51
N LEU A 139 -3.49 -9.42 -7.18
CA LEU A 139 -3.41 -10.77 -7.72
C LEU A 139 -2.69 -11.74 -6.78
N GLY A 140 -2.00 -11.23 -5.77
CA GLY A 140 -1.40 -12.07 -4.73
C GLY A 140 -2.47 -12.70 -3.84
N ARG A 141 -2.30 -13.94 -3.48
CA ARG A 141 -3.14 -14.61 -2.47
C ARG A 141 -2.27 -14.98 -1.29
N PRO A 142 -2.71 -14.73 -0.05
CA PRO A 142 -2.00 -15.24 1.11
C PRO A 142 -2.08 -16.76 1.12
N PRO A 143 -1.07 -17.45 1.66
CA PRO A 143 -1.04 -18.90 1.76
C PRO A 143 -2.16 -19.46 2.64
N SER A 144 -2.62 -18.67 3.62
CA SER A 144 -3.75 -19.04 4.47
C SER A 144 -4.47 -17.76 4.98
N PRO A 145 -5.73 -17.85 5.41
CA PRO A 145 -6.41 -16.73 6.06
C PRO A 145 -5.71 -16.24 7.33
N ALA A 146 -5.03 -17.14 8.06
CA ALA A 146 -4.25 -16.78 9.24
C ALA A 146 -3.11 -15.79 8.94
N SER A 147 -2.60 -15.77 7.70
CA SER A 147 -1.55 -14.86 7.26
C SER A 147 -1.96 -13.38 7.36
N TYR A 148 -3.25 -13.07 7.31
CA TYR A 148 -3.74 -11.70 7.53
C TYR A 148 -3.66 -11.27 9.00
N VAL A 149 -3.76 -12.22 9.94
CA VAL A 149 -3.80 -11.96 11.38
C VAL A 149 -2.40 -12.07 12.00
N GLN A 150 -1.52 -12.89 11.41
CA GLN A 150 -0.17 -13.18 11.91
C GLN A 150 0.85 -12.10 11.55
N ASN A 151 0.50 -10.83 11.70
CA ASN A 151 1.43 -9.70 11.58
C ASN A 151 2.00 -9.46 10.18
N ASN A 152 1.23 -9.68 9.13
CA ASN A 152 1.72 -9.53 7.78
C ASN A 152 0.97 -8.45 7.01
N PHE A 153 1.46 -7.20 7.07
CA PHE A 153 1.13 -6.14 6.09
C PHE A 153 1.54 -6.51 4.66
N SER A 154 2.08 -7.72 4.45
CA SER A 154 2.57 -8.20 3.16
C SER A 154 1.45 -8.61 2.19
N TYR A 155 0.22 -8.76 2.67
CA TYR A 155 -0.91 -9.19 1.85
C TYR A 155 -2.03 -8.15 1.86
N PRO A 156 -2.01 -7.17 0.94
CA PRO A 156 -3.09 -6.22 0.79
C PRO A 156 -4.41 -6.92 0.48
N TYR A 157 -5.50 -6.45 1.07
CA TYR A 157 -6.82 -6.99 0.79
C TYR A 157 -7.57 -6.09 -0.19
N GLN A 158 -8.03 -6.66 -1.31
CA GLN A 158 -8.75 -5.90 -2.33
C GLN A 158 -10.02 -5.26 -1.74
N GLY A 159 -10.20 -3.97 -2.00
CA GLY A 159 -11.31 -3.19 -1.48
C GLY A 159 -11.07 -2.53 -0.13
N LYS A 160 -9.94 -2.78 0.52
CA LYS A 160 -9.54 -2.18 1.80
C LYS A 160 -8.33 -1.27 1.64
N PRO A 161 -8.02 -0.41 2.64
CA PRO A 161 -6.76 0.31 2.68
C PRO A 161 -5.55 -0.62 2.61
N TYR A 162 -4.44 -0.12 2.06
CA TYR A 162 -3.22 -0.91 1.93
C TYR A 162 -2.68 -1.37 3.30
N ASN A 163 -2.67 -0.47 4.28
CA ASN A 163 -2.20 -0.74 5.64
C ASN A 163 -3.35 -1.16 6.58
N SER A 164 -4.25 -2.03 6.13
CA SER A 164 -5.32 -2.53 6.98
C SER A 164 -4.81 -3.51 8.03
N ILE A 165 -5.21 -3.30 9.27
CA ILE A 165 -4.97 -4.24 10.38
C ILE A 165 -6.14 -5.22 10.44
N PHE A 166 -5.82 -6.50 10.49
CA PHE A 166 -6.78 -7.58 10.55
C PHE A 166 -6.70 -8.28 11.91
N ALA A 167 -7.84 -8.46 12.55
CA ALA A 167 -7.92 -9.14 13.83
C ALA A 167 -9.11 -10.11 13.85
N LEU A 168 -9.00 -11.14 14.68
CA LEU A 168 -10.14 -12.01 14.99
C LEU A 168 -11.10 -11.28 15.92
N LYS A 169 -12.39 -11.40 15.65
CA LYS A 169 -13.40 -10.84 16.56
C LYS A 169 -13.38 -11.59 17.88
N TRP A 170 -13.18 -10.86 18.95
CA TRP A 170 -13.15 -11.39 20.31
C TRP A 170 -14.50 -11.96 20.73
N ALA A 171 -14.52 -13.16 21.29
CA ALA A 171 -15.71 -13.84 21.81
C ALA A 171 -15.66 -14.09 23.33
N GLY A 172 -14.64 -13.60 24.01
CA GLY A 172 -14.43 -13.86 25.43
C GLY A 172 -13.35 -14.90 25.71
N LEU A 173 -13.35 -15.43 26.92
CA LEU A 173 -12.51 -16.52 27.36
C LEU A 173 -13.34 -17.79 27.42
N ASP A 174 -12.73 -18.90 27.10
CA ASP A 174 -13.29 -20.23 27.33
C ASP A 174 -13.48 -20.46 28.82
N PRO A 175 -14.70 -20.78 29.30
CA PRO A 175 -14.96 -20.90 30.73
C PRO A 175 -14.25 -22.08 31.40
N GLN A 176 -13.79 -23.08 30.65
CA GLN A 176 -13.10 -24.25 31.19
C GLN A 176 -11.58 -24.12 31.15
N THR A 177 -11.05 -23.53 30.08
CA THR A 177 -9.59 -23.46 29.85
C THR A 177 -8.98 -22.09 30.07
N GLY A 178 -9.82 -21.02 30.13
CA GLY A 178 -9.36 -19.65 30.17
C GLY A 178 -8.71 -19.17 28.87
N ALA A 179 -8.72 -19.97 27.81
CA ALA A 179 -8.13 -19.61 26.54
C ALA A 179 -8.95 -18.54 25.80
N PRO A 180 -8.32 -17.63 25.03
CA PRO A 180 -9.04 -16.63 24.23
C PRO A 180 -9.80 -17.31 23.08
N VAL A 181 -11.09 -16.96 22.95
CA VAL A 181 -11.97 -17.50 21.91
C VAL A 181 -12.32 -16.43 20.89
N GLY A 182 -12.29 -16.80 19.61
CA GLY A 182 -12.68 -15.97 18.49
C GLY A 182 -14.02 -16.42 17.89
N ILE A 183 -14.80 -15.47 17.34
CA ILE A 183 -16.07 -15.80 16.67
C ILE A 183 -15.75 -16.32 15.27
N LYS A 184 -16.20 -17.55 14.96
CA LYS A 184 -16.19 -18.14 13.63
C LYS A 184 -17.53 -17.89 12.95
N MET A 185 -17.55 -17.12 11.85
CA MET A 185 -18.77 -16.96 11.05
C MET A 185 -18.87 -18.06 9.98
N MET A 186 -20.06 -18.64 9.81
CA MET A 186 -20.28 -19.75 8.87
C MET A 186 -20.08 -19.43 7.38
N ARG A 187 -20.14 -18.18 6.94
CA ARG A 187 -19.97 -17.79 5.53
C ARG A 187 -18.57 -17.27 5.18
N PHE A 188 -17.85 -16.71 6.15
CA PHE A 188 -16.44 -16.38 6.04
C PHE A 188 -15.83 -16.78 7.37
N PRO A 189 -14.80 -17.64 7.40
CA PRO A 189 -14.24 -18.13 8.65
C PRO A 189 -13.61 -17.06 9.54
N TRP A 190 -13.60 -15.79 9.09
CA TRP A 190 -12.91 -14.69 9.75
C TRP A 190 -13.73 -13.40 9.64
N THR A 191 -14.18 -12.85 10.75
CA THR A 191 -14.61 -11.46 10.79
C THR A 191 -13.36 -10.63 10.97
N ILE A 192 -12.93 -9.99 9.89
CA ILE A 192 -11.79 -9.09 9.91
C ILE A 192 -12.31 -7.74 10.36
N LEU A 193 -11.91 -7.30 11.57
CA LEU A 193 -12.08 -5.92 12.00
C LEU A 193 -10.98 -5.11 11.30
N VAL A 194 -11.37 -4.12 10.53
CA VAL A 194 -10.46 -3.12 9.99
C VAL A 194 -10.50 -1.93 10.93
N LEU A 195 -9.42 -1.67 11.63
CA LEU A 195 -9.23 -0.48 12.46
C LEU A 195 -8.64 0.64 11.62
#